data_37babe964ebb4eb51a5a51bafe8851aa
#
_entry.id   37babe964ebb4eb51a5a51bafe8851aa
#
_cell.length_a   1.000
_cell.length_b   1.000
_cell.length_c   1.000
_cell.angle_alpha   90.00
_cell.angle_beta   90.00
_cell.angle_gamma   90.00
#
_symmetry.space_group_name_H-M   'P 1'
#
loop_
_entity.id
_entity.type
_entity.pdbx_description
1 polymer ?
#
loop_
_entity_poly.entity_id
_entity_poly.type
_entity_poly.pdbx_seq_one_letter_code
_entity_poly.pdbx_strand_id
1 'polypeptide(L)'
;MNTRKYWDFAKVSMFVAGVVLFSGTVWAQDAGDRLDNRGDRIEELLDDKGDRIDQRLDNKGDRIDGRLDQRGDRINGRLDRASGRAADAGRDGLSDRLDNKGDRIDRRMDNRGDRIDGRLDNRGDRVDRRLDNKGDRINHRMDNRGNRADRRNDQRGQRANHRRSQ
;
A
#
# COMPACT_ATOMS: atom_id res chain seq x y z
N MET A 1 -3.62 40.74 -27.50
CA MET A 1 -2.53 41.41 -26.76
C MET A 1 -2.11 40.51 -25.62
N ASN A 2 -0.95 39.90 -25.78
CA ASN A 2 -0.37 38.93 -24.85
C ASN A 2 0.55 39.63 -23.86
N THR A 3 0.34 39.44 -22.57
CA THR A 3 1.35 39.79 -21.57
C THR A 3 1.69 38.56 -20.74
N ARG A 4 2.79 37.95 -21.04
CA ARG A 4 3.43 36.88 -20.26
C ARG A 4 3.99 37.51 -19.00
N LYS A 5 3.56 37.03 -17.83
CA LYS A 5 4.22 37.34 -16.56
C LYS A 5 5.40 36.40 -16.37
N TYR A 6 6.59 36.98 -16.47
CA TYR A 6 7.84 36.33 -16.05
C TYR A 6 7.88 36.33 -14.51
N TRP A 7 8.12 35.18 -13.93
CA TRP A 7 8.42 35.05 -12.51
C TRP A 7 9.92 35.22 -12.32
N ASP A 8 10.29 36.27 -11.61
CA ASP A 8 11.65 36.54 -11.21
C ASP A 8 12.20 35.51 -10.22
N PHE A 9 13.11 34.67 -10.68
CA PHE A 9 13.99 33.90 -9.83
C PHE A 9 15.25 34.73 -9.53
N ALA A 10 15.18 35.57 -8.57
CA ALA A 10 16.36 36.23 -8.03
C ALA A 10 16.11 36.61 -6.57
N LYS A 11 16.61 35.80 -5.66
CA LYS A 11 17.14 36.19 -4.34
C LYS A 11 17.23 34.95 -3.44
N VAL A 12 18.28 34.18 -3.58
CA VAL A 12 18.84 33.46 -2.43
C VAL A 12 20.33 33.77 -2.43
N SER A 13 20.64 34.75 -1.69
CA SER A 13 21.98 35.22 -1.45
C SER A 13 22.40 34.80 -0.05
N MET A 14 23.58 34.21 0.04
CA MET A 14 24.51 34.29 1.15
C MET A 14 24.04 33.79 2.51
N PHE A 15 24.45 32.59 2.87
CA PHE A 15 24.73 32.31 4.25
C PHE A 15 26.19 31.90 4.45
N VAL A 16 26.79 32.69 5.27
CA VAL A 16 28.17 32.78 5.71
C VAL A 16 28.69 31.46 6.25
N ALA A 17 29.89 31.13 5.80
CA ALA A 17 30.73 30.09 6.40
C ALA A 17 31.07 30.40 7.85
N GLY A 18 30.45 29.69 8.76
CA GLY A 18 30.87 29.59 10.17
C GLY A 18 31.68 28.30 10.32
N VAL A 19 32.98 28.37 10.16
CA VAL A 19 33.88 27.27 10.56
C VAL A 19 33.90 27.22 12.08
N VAL A 20 33.09 26.32 12.66
CA VAL A 20 33.27 25.91 14.04
C VAL A 20 34.12 24.65 14.03
N LEU A 21 35.36 24.81 14.41
CA LEU A 21 36.24 23.69 14.72
C LEU A 21 35.71 22.99 15.98
N PHE A 22 34.81 22.07 15.82
CA PHE A 22 34.46 21.10 16.86
C PHE A 22 35.32 19.87 16.71
N SER A 23 36.25 19.74 17.60
CA SER A 23 37.18 18.65 17.80
C SER A 23 36.46 17.32 17.98
N GLY A 24 36.67 16.43 17.08
CA GLY A 24 37.06 15.03 17.24
C GLY A 24 36.16 14.03 17.96
N THR A 25 34.85 14.22 18.17
CA THR A 25 34.01 13.19 18.83
C THR A 25 32.67 12.90 18.14
N VAL A 26 32.35 13.57 17.04
CA VAL A 26 31.02 13.48 16.38
C VAL A 26 30.89 12.34 15.37
N TRP A 27 31.98 11.70 14.98
CA TRP A 27 31.96 10.72 13.88
C TRP A 27 31.59 9.26 14.29
N ALA A 28 31.46 8.99 15.58
CA ALA A 28 31.22 7.63 16.06
C ALA A 28 29.72 7.28 16.26
N GLN A 29 28.90 8.25 16.62
CA GLN A 29 27.44 8.07 16.77
C GLN A 29 26.71 7.92 15.42
N ASP A 30 27.31 8.42 14.35
CA ASP A 30 26.70 8.54 13.02
C ASP A 30 26.51 7.19 12.27
N ALA A 31 27.19 6.12 12.66
CA ALA A 31 27.11 4.84 11.95
C ALA A 31 25.90 4.00 12.42
N GLY A 32 25.59 4.02 13.71
CA GLY A 32 24.41 3.39 14.28
C GLY A 32 23.15 4.06 13.77
N ASP A 33 23.06 5.36 13.97
CA ASP A 33 21.92 6.20 13.55
C ASP A 33 21.63 6.09 12.05
N ARG A 34 22.66 5.94 11.20
CA ARG A 34 22.48 5.73 9.76
C ARG A 34 21.90 4.36 9.42
N LEU A 35 22.25 3.33 10.18
CA LEU A 35 21.72 1.99 9.98
C LEU A 35 20.26 1.92 10.43
N ASP A 36 19.94 2.51 11.57
CA ASP A 36 18.60 2.58 12.11
C ASP A 36 17.68 3.35 11.14
N ASN A 37 18.06 4.59 10.76
CA ASN A 37 17.34 5.37 9.74
C ASN A 37 17.18 4.66 8.39
N ARG A 38 18.09 3.75 8.05
CA ARG A 38 17.97 2.94 6.84
C ARG A 38 17.00 1.78 7.03
N GLY A 39 16.96 1.22 8.21
CA GLY A 39 15.99 0.20 8.61
C GLY A 39 14.57 0.74 8.48
N ASP A 40 14.31 1.85 9.17
CA ASP A 40 13.02 2.55 9.17
C ASP A 40 12.52 2.88 7.77
N ARG A 41 13.40 3.42 6.92
CA ARG A 41 13.03 3.74 5.52
C ARG A 41 12.69 2.50 4.69
N ILE A 42 13.33 1.37 4.95
CA ILE A 42 13.03 0.12 4.23
C ILE A 42 11.71 -0.45 4.71
N GLU A 43 11.42 -0.35 6.00
CA GLU A 43 10.15 -0.72 6.60
C GLU A 43 9.02 0.09 5.98
N GLU A 44 9.08 1.42 6.06
CA GLU A 44 8.13 2.36 5.44
C GLU A 44 7.90 2.09 3.94
N LEU A 45 8.96 1.81 3.17
CA LEU A 45 8.84 1.48 1.75
C LEU A 45 8.15 0.13 1.49
N LEU A 46 8.26 -0.80 2.41
CA LEU A 46 7.61 -2.11 2.30
C LEU A 46 6.13 -2.01 2.68
N ASP A 47 5.80 -1.24 3.70
CA ASP A 47 4.45 -0.94 4.13
C ASP A 47 3.69 -0.20 3.02
N ASP A 48 4.24 0.90 2.51
CA ASP A 48 3.72 1.63 1.35
C ASP A 48 3.49 0.73 0.12
N LYS A 49 4.31 -0.28 -0.04
CA LYS A 49 4.18 -1.24 -1.14
C LYS A 49 3.06 -2.24 -0.87
N GLY A 50 2.89 -2.66 0.35
CA GLY A 50 1.79 -3.49 0.82
C GLY A 50 0.47 -2.81 0.52
N ASP A 51 0.29 -1.63 1.05
CA ASP A 51 -0.89 -0.76 0.89
C ASP A 51 -1.28 -0.56 -0.58
N ARG A 52 -0.27 -0.29 -1.43
CA ARG A 52 -0.53 -0.11 -2.88
C ARG A 52 -0.96 -1.41 -3.58
N ILE A 53 -0.51 -2.54 -3.11
CA ILE A 53 -0.93 -3.85 -3.66
C ILE A 53 -2.33 -4.14 -3.20
N ASP A 54 -2.62 -3.91 -1.94
CA ASP A 54 -3.92 -4.10 -1.33
C ASP A 54 -4.96 -3.25 -2.07
N GLN A 55 -4.78 -1.93 -2.12
CA GLN A 55 -5.65 -1.02 -2.88
C GLN A 55 -5.87 -1.41 -4.36
N ARG A 56 -4.86 -2.03 -5.00
CA ARG A 56 -5.03 -2.51 -6.38
C ARG A 56 -5.88 -3.76 -6.46
N LEU A 57 -5.82 -4.61 -5.46
CA LEU A 57 -6.61 -5.83 -5.39
C LEU A 57 -8.06 -5.50 -5.07
N ASP A 58 -8.31 -4.61 -4.12
CA ASP A 58 -9.63 -4.09 -3.79
C ASP A 58 -10.28 -3.45 -5.02
N ASN A 59 -9.63 -2.47 -5.62
CA ASN A 59 -10.10 -1.83 -6.86
C ASN A 59 -10.33 -2.80 -8.03
N LYS A 60 -9.71 -3.96 -7.99
CA LYS A 60 -9.92 -5.02 -8.97
C LYS A 60 -11.14 -5.86 -8.61
N GLY A 61 -11.31 -6.15 -7.34
CA GLY A 61 -12.48 -6.79 -6.78
C GLY A 61 -13.75 -6.04 -7.14
N ASP A 62 -13.84 -4.79 -6.71
CA ASP A 62 -14.92 -3.85 -6.96
C ASP A 62 -15.31 -3.79 -8.44
N ARG A 63 -14.30 -3.74 -9.32
CA ARG A 63 -14.55 -3.71 -10.77
C ARG A 63 -15.09 -5.02 -11.33
N ILE A 64 -14.72 -6.15 -10.76
CA ILE A 64 -15.22 -7.44 -11.19
C ILE A 64 -16.63 -7.62 -10.66
N ASP A 65 -16.86 -7.26 -9.42
CA ASP A 65 -18.14 -7.30 -8.77
C ASP A 65 -19.16 -6.45 -9.54
N GLY A 66 -18.92 -5.16 -9.71
CA GLY A 66 -19.79 -4.28 -10.46
C GLY A 66 -20.02 -4.67 -11.94
N ARG A 67 -19.11 -5.46 -12.55
CA ARG A 67 -19.36 -6.05 -13.88
C ARG A 67 -20.28 -7.27 -13.84
N LEU A 68 -20.20 -8.03 -12.77
CA LEU A 68 -21.05 -9.19 -12.56
C LEU A 68 -22.47 -8.74 -12.26
N ASP A 69 -22.65 -7.76 -11.38
CA ASP A 69 -23.93 -7.13 -11.08
C ASP A 69 -24.58 -6.58 -12.34
N GLN A 70 -23.89 -5.71 -13.07
CA GLN A 70 -24.40 -5.18 -14.34
C GLN A 70 -24.74 -6.26 -15.37
N ARG A 71 -24.13 -7.43 -15.28
CA ARG A 71 -24.44 -8.55 -16.14
C ARG A 71 -25.67 -9.31 -15.64
N GLY A 72 -25.79 -9.48 -14.33
CA GLY A 72 -26.96 -10.00 -13.65
C GLY A 72 -28.20 -9.18 -14.02
N ASP A 73 -28.17 -7.89 -13.73
CA ASP A 73 -29.21 -6.91 -14.04
C ASP A 73 -29.67 -6.96 -15.49
N ARG A 74 -28.70 -7.00 -16.44
CA ARG A 74 -29.05 -7.07 -17.86
C ARG A 74 -29.72 -8.36 -18.26
N ILE A 75 -29.34 -9.46 -17.66
CA ILE A 75 -29.94 -10.77 -17.93
C ILE A 75 -31.32 -10.81 -17.27
N ASN A 76 -31.40 -10.38 -16.02
CA ASN A 76 -32.66 -10.29 -15.28
C ASN A 76 -33.66 -9.44 -16.05
N GLY A 77 -33.34 -8.19 -16.38
CA GLY A 77 -34.23 -7.32 -17.12
C GLY A 77 -34.60 -7.78 -18.53
N ARG A 78 -33.86 -8.73 -19.14
CA ARG A 78 -34.30 -9.42 -20.36
C ARG A 78 -35.33 -10.51 -20.06
N LEU A 79 -35.14 -11.22 -18.98
CA LEU A 79 -36.05 -12.28 -18.55
C LEU A 79 -37.36 -11.69 -18.06
N ASP A 80 -37.34 -10.59 -17.33
CA ASP A 80 -38.52 -9.83 -16.89
C ASP A 80 -39.38 -9.37 -18.08
N ARG A 81 -38.73 -8.81 -19.12
CA ARG A 81 -39.44 -8.44 -20.35
C ARG A 81 -40.01 -9.62 -21.10
N ALA A 82 -39.35 -10.78 -21.00
CA ALA A 82 -39.87 -12.01 -21.60
C ALA A 82 -41.02 -12.60 -20.78
N SER A 83 -40.91 -12.49 -19.45
CA SER A 83 -41.94 -12.85 -18.49
C SER A 83 -43.20 -12.03 -18.71
N GLY A 84 -43.09 -10.69 -18.78
CA GLY A 84 -44.24 -9.82 -19.09
C GLY A 84 -44.96 -10.22 -20.37
N ARG A 85 -44.19 -10.47 -21.46
CA ARG A 85 -44.83 -10.95 -22.72
C ARG A 85 -45.49 -12.31 -22.59
N ALA A 86 -45.00 -13.18 -21.74
CA ALA A 86 -45.59 -14.46 -21.46
C ALA A 86 -46.93 -14.33 -20.70
N ALA A 87 -46.91 -13.43 -19.69
CA ALA A 87 -48.13 -13.08 -18.94
C ALA A 87 -49.21 -12.47 -19.84
N ASP A 88 -48.84 -11.48 -20.67
CA ASP A 88 -49.76 -10.86 -21.65
C ASP A 88 -50.36 -11.87 -22.61
N ALA A 89 -49.66 -12.96 -22.90
CA ALA A 89 -50.15 -14.07 -23.72
C ALA A 89 -50.90 -15.16 -22.95
N GLY A 90 -51.22 -14.91 -21.66
CA GLY A 90 -51.93 -15.87 -20.79
C GLY A 90 -51.10 -17.09 -20.41
N ARG A 91 -49.76 -16.98 -20.48
CA ARG A 91 -48.81 -18.05 -20.15
C ARG A 91 -48.15 -17.88 -18.81
N ASP A 92 -48.95 -17.77 -17.74
CA ASP A 92 -48.51 -17.42 -16.39
C ASP A 92 -47.39 -18.35 -15.87
N GLY A 93 -47.55 -19.65 -16.07
CA GLY A 93 -46.51 -20.60 -15.64
C GLY A 93 -45.17 -20.47 -16.40
N LEU A 94 -45.15 -19.83 -17.58
CA LEU A 94 -43.90 -19.46 -18.26
C LEU A 94 -43.35 -18.15 -17.72
N SER A 95 -44.20 -17.20 -17.43
CA SER A 95 -43.86 -15.94 -16.77
C SER A 95 -43.10 -16.20 -15.47
N ASP A 96 -43.73 -16.93 -14.54
CA ASP A 96 -43.12 -17.29 -13.24
C ASP A 96 -41.74 -17.98 -13.36
N ARG A 97 -41.60 -18.82 -14.40
CA ARG A 97 -40.33 -19.52 -14.63
C ARG A 97 -39.23 -18.57 -15.10
N LEU A 98 -39.59 -17.59 -15.90
CA LEU A 98 -38.62 -16.60 -16.41
C LEU A 98 -38.17 -15.65 -15.31
N ASP A 99 -39.07 -15.18 -14.48
CA ASP A 99 -38.76 -14.34 -13.32
C ASP A 99 -37.86 -15.08 -12.34
N ASN A 100 -38.31 -16.27 -11.92
CA ASN A 100 -37.49 -17.14 -11.06
C ASN A 100 -36.10 -17.48 -11.65
N LYS A 101 -35.97 -17.50 -12.97
CA LYS A 101 -34.68 -17.70 -13.62
C LYS A 101 -33.81 -16.45 -13.57
N GLY A 102 -34.42 -15.28 -13.77
CA GLY A 102 -33.75 -13.99 -13.64
C GLY A 102 -33.12 -13.82 -12.26
N ASP A 103 -33.94 -13.92 -11.23
CA ASP A 103 -33.53 -13.84 -9.83
C ASP A 103 -32.42 -14.83 -9.47
N ARG A 104 -32.47 -16.03 -10.01
CA ARG A 104 -31.42 -17.03 -9.75
C ARG A 104 -30.09 -16.69 -10.42
N ILE A 105 -30.16 -16.07 -11.58
CA ILE A 105 -28.93 -15.65 -12.30
C ILE A 105 -28.32 -14.46 -11.59
N ASP A 106 -29.12 -13.50 -11.21
CA ASP A 106 -28.73 -12.32 -10.49
C ASP A 106 -27.99 -12.70 -9.20
N ARG A 107 -28.69 -13.41 -8.31
CA ARG A 107 -28.07 -13.95 -7.08
C ARG A 107 -26.80 -14.76 -7.29
N ARG A 108 -26.64 -15.43 -8.45
CA ARG A 108 -25.39 -16.14 -8.75
C ARG A 108 -24.27 -15.22 -9.17
N MET A 109 -24.59 -14.11 -9.82
CA MET A 109 -23.58 -13.12 -10.21
C MET A 109 -23.08 -12.37 -8.99
N ASP A 110 -24.00 -11.91 -8.12
CA ASP A 110 -23.67 -11.25 -6.86
C ASP A 110 -22.77 -12.16 -6.00
N ASN A 111 -23.26 -13.36 -5.69
CA ASN A 111 -22.47 -14.34 -4.91
C ASN A 111 -21.11 -14.71 -5.53
N ARG A 112 -20.96 -14.50 -6.84
CA ARG A 112 -19.68 -14.73 -7.50
C ARG A 112 -18.77 -13.51 -7.37
N GLY A 113 -19.33 -12.34 -7.47
CA GLY A 113 -18.67 -11.07 -7.23
C GLY A 113 -18.06 -11.04 -5.82
N ASP A 114 -18.93 -11.18 -4.82
CA ASP A 114 -18.56 -11.23 -3.40
C ASP A 114 -17.42 -12.21 -3.10
N ARG A 115 -17.50 -13.39 -3.73
CA ARG A 115 -16.45 -14.42 -3.53
C ARG A 115 -15.13 -14.07 -4.20
N ILE A 116 -15.15 -13.33 -5.29
CA ILE A 116 -13.92 -12.90 -5.97
C ILE A 116 -13.32 -11.76 -5.19
N ASP A 117 -14.14 -10.82 -4.76
CA ASP A 117 -13.77 -9.68 -3.96
C ASP A 117 -13.09 -10.15 -2.67
N GLY A 118 -13.78 -10.91 -1.83
CA GLY A 118 -13.22 -11.44 -0.60
C GLY A 118 -11.98 -12.34 -0.77
N ARG A 119 -11.72 -12.89 -1.97
CA ARG A 119 -10.45 -13.58 -2.26
C ARG A 119 -9.32 -12.60 -2.57
N LEU A 120 -9.65 -11.49 -3.20
CA LEU A 120 -8.66 -10.46 -3.53
C LEU A 120 -8.24 -9.70 -2.27
N ASP A 121 -9.19 -9.35 -1.40
CA ASP A 121 -8.93 -8.76 -0.09
C ASP A 121 -8.02 -9.67 0.75
N ASN A 122 -8.43 -10.92 0.91
CA ASN A 122 -7.62 -11.92 1.63
C ASN A 122 -6.23 -12.14 1.03
N ARG A 123 -6.03 -11.80 -0.24
CA ARG A 123 -4.72 -11.84 -0.88
C ARG A 123 -3.92 -10.59 -0.62
N GLY A 124 -4.56 -9.44 -0.64
CA GLY A 124 -4.01 -8.16 -0.27
C GLY A 124 -3.44 -8.21 1.14
N ASP A 125 -4.29 -8.50 2.11
CA ASP A 125 -3.95 -8.70 3.51
C ASP A 125 -2.76 -9.62 3.75
N ARG A 126 -2.67 -10.71 2.96
CA ARG A 126 -1.54 -11.64 3.10
C ARG A 126 -0.24 -11.09 2.54
N VAL A 127 -0.32 -10.29 1.52
CA VAL A 127 0.86 -9.62 0.94
C VAL A 127 1.33 -8.54 1.89
N ASP A 128 0.41 -7.75 2.38
CA ASP A 128 0.66 -6.69 3.33
C ASP A 128 1.38 -7.24 4.57
N ARG A 129 0.76 -8.15 5.30
CA ARG A 129 1.39 -8.82 6.46
C ARG A 129 2.76 -9.46 6.18
N ARG A 130 3.03 -9.87 4.94
CA ARG A 130 4.37 -10.40 4.57
C ARG A 130 5.40 -9.30 4.39
N LEU A 131 4.98 -8.16 3.88
CA LEU A 131 5.85 -7.01 3.67
C LEU A 131 6.18 -6.35 5.00
N ASP A 132 5.20 -6.17 5.89
CA ASP A 132 5.39 -5.69 7.26
C ASP A 132 6.39 -6.57 8.00
N ASN A 133 6.10 -7.86 8.10
CA ASN A 133 6.99 -8.82 8.75
C ASN A 133 8.40 -8.88 8.13
N LYS A 134 8.56 -8.44 6.89
CA LYS A 134 9.86 -8.33 6.24
C LYS A 134 10.53 -7.02 6.59
N GLY A 135 9.76 -5.94 6.65
CA GLY A 135 10.18 -4.62 7.12
C GLY A 135 10.77 -4.72 8.52
N ASP A 136 9.96 -5.18 9.47
CA ASP A 136 10.34 -5.42 10.87
C ASP A 136 11.64 -6.19 11.02
N ARG A 137 11.75 -7.29 10.26
CA ARG A 137 12.97 -8.12 10.30
C ARG A 137 14.20 -7.42 9.76
N ILE A 138 14.04 -6.57 8.77
CA ILE A 138 15.14 -5.79 8.22
C ILE A 138 15.51 -4.69 9.21
N ASN A 139 14.54 -4.00 9.75
CA ASN A 139 14.73 -2.96 10.74
C ASN A 139 15.48 -3.50 11.96
N HIS A 140 14.98 -4.53 12.61
CA HIS A 140 15.67 -5.20 13.72
C HIS A 140 17.11 -5.67 13.41
N ARG A 141 17.40 -6.04 12.15
CA ARG A 141 18.76 -6.38 11.77
C ARG A 141 19.66 -5.17 11.64
N MET A 142 19.12 -4.06 11.20
CA MET A 142 19.85 -2.79 11.09
C MET A 142 20.15 -2.24 12.50
N ASP A 143 19.16 -2.19 13.39
CA ASP A 143 19.32 -1.82 14.80
C ASP A 143 20.41 -2.64 15.49
N ASN A 144 20.33 -3.97 15.31
CA ASN A 144 21.33 -4.87 15.88
C ASN A 144 22.75 -4.65 15.31
N ARG A 145 22.87 -4.17 14.07
CA ARG A 145 24.14 -3.81 13.47
C ARG A 145 24.61 -2.43 13.94
N GLY A 146 23.69 -1.48 14.05
CA GLY A 146 23.93 -0.17 14.63
C GLY A 146 24.49 -0.29 16.04
N ASN A 147 23.77 -0.94 16.91
CA ASN A 147 24.17 -1.21 18.29
C ASN A 147 25.55 -1.90 18.42
N ARG A 148 25.90 -2.77 17.48
CA ARG A 148 27.24 -3.39 17.48
C ARG A 148 28.33 -2.45 17.01
N ALA A 149 28.01 -1.57 16.06
CA ALA A 149 28.96 -0.57 15.59
C ALA A 149 29.26 0.42 16.70
N ASP A 150 28.25 0.90 17.40
CA ASP A 150 28.39 1.86 18.49
C ASP A 150 29.19 1.27 19.66
N ARG A 151 28.87 0.07 20.11
CA ARG A 151 29.67 -0.62 21.15
C ARG A 151 31.15 -0.79 20.76
N ARG A 152 31.45 -1.03 19.48
CA ARG A 152 32.84 -1.13 19.01
C ARG A 152 33.54 0.22 19.02
N ASN A 153 32.81 1.26 18.67
CA ASN A 153 33.33 2.63 18.67
C ASN A 153 33.61 3.10 20.11
N ASP A 154 32.67 2.85 21.02
CA ASP A 154 32.85 3.16 22.46
C ASP A 154 34.06 2.45 23.05
N GLN A 155 34.21 1.15 22.76
CA GLN A 155 35.37 0.38 23.22
C GLN A 155 36.70 0.90 22.65
N ARG A 156 36.70 1.37 21.41
CA ARG A 156 37.89 2.01 20.79
C ARG A 156 38.19 3.34 21.43
N GLY A 157 37.17 4.14 21.69
CA GLY A 157 37.32 5.42 22.39
C GLY A 157 37.88 5.26 23.79
N GLN A 158 37.34 4.31 24.56
CA GLN A 158 37.85 4.00 25.91
C GLN A 158 39.31 3.56 25.89
N ARG A 159 39.69 2.66 24.95
CA ARG A 159 41.10 2.23 24.80
C ARG A 159 42.04 3.35 24.38
N ALA A 160 41.58 4.24 23.52
CA ALA A 160 42.38 5.43 23.10
C ALA A 160 42.59 6.39 24.24
N ASN A 161 41.55 6.64 25.04
CA ASN A 161 41.64 7.51 26.22
C ASN A 161 42.58 6.94 27.31
N HIS A 162 42.46 5.62 27.56
CA HIS A 162 43.35 4.96 28.53
C HIS A 162 44.83 5.02 28.12
N ARG A 163 45.15 4.93 26.82
CA ARG A 163 46.52 5.08 26.31
C ARG A 163 47.08 6.50 26.40
N ARG A 164 46.20 7.51 26.45
CA ARG A 164 46.63 8.91 26.58
C ARG A 164 46.85 9.35 28.03
N SER A 165 46.31 8.58 28.97
CA SER A 165 46.45 8.85 30.41
C SER A 165 47.63 8.13 31.09
N GLN A 166 48.38 7.36 30.33
CA GLN A 166 49.66 6.73 30.71
C GLN A 166 50.83 7.46 30.08
#